data_ce58d4963a8b22fd60e8bcc40bc47f40
#
_entry.id   ce58d4963a8b22fd60e8bcc40bc47f40
#
_cell.length_a   1.000
_cell.length_b   1.000
_cell.length_c   1.000
_cell.angle_alpha   90.00
_cell.angle_beta   90.00
_cell.angle_gamma   90.00
#
_symmetry.space_group_name_H-M   'P 1'
#
loop_
_entity.id
_entity.type
_entity.pdbx_description
1 polymer ?
#
loop_
_entity_poly.entity_id
_entity_poly.type
_entity_poly.pdbx_seq_one_letter_code
_entity_poly.pdbx_strand_id
1 'polypeptide(L)'
;MKKITLVILASLWFSGAQAQDDEQRVTSSLQHVTVFLNRAQINAQVRTTIGPGVTRLIIDNASAQTDPQSIQVSGKVNPDRGDAVIQGVQFRTNFLTKVTKPVSLQRLEDSLRLARETFDGLSLQKDVLDNEKKMVLANQKVGSEKGTSVKEVSDMADFFRQRLTDVGKKLLALEKDLQEQKKKVDRLEGQVKEQNAKRERPVGEIEVTLSTKNRTTVDLAVSYVVNDAGWIPFYDIRVKETKSPATLAYKANVYQNTGFDWQNVRLTLSTANPALPGTQPQLEPQFVGFYEPRPVPLVQPLRAKSAMRQAETAVADAASAPAADLATTANFTQVSEQPTSVSFDISVPYTILSNNRPQTVDIQTGELPATYRYTATPKMDTDAFLVATLSGWEKLNLLNGTARTYFEGTYVGESQVSLQQAGDTLALGLGRDKKIVVKREKTQDFSSRKGLSSAVRDSYSYKITVRNTKAEPVNLTLFDQIPISTDSRIEVELDESSGAERNAETGRLTWNLALKPGESRDLVFRYTVKYPKGKQLVNAQ
;
A
#
# COMPACT_ATOMS: atom_id res chain seq x y z
N MET A 1 -49.97 64.61 64.43
CA MET A 1 -48.53 64.32 64.49
C MET A 1 -48.34 62.82 64.31
N LYS A 2 -48.11 62.37 63.07
CA LYS A 2 -47.87 60.94 62.74
C LYS A 2 -46.40 60.79 62.42
N LYS A 3 -45.68 60.00 63.21
CA LYS A 3 -44.28 59.63 62.98
C LYS A 3 -44.23 58.52 61.93
N ILE A 4 -43.58 58.76 60.84
CA ILE A 4 -43.30 57.77 59.80
C ILE A 4 -41.89 57.16 60.08
N THR A 5 -41.87 55.88 60.41
CA THR A 5 -40.64 55.12 60.65
C THR A 5 -40.20 54.55 59.32
N LEU A 6 -39.02 54.98 58.83
CA LEU A 6 -38.39 54.51 57.60
C LEU A 6 -37.61 53.19 57.88
N VAL A 7 -38.08 52.08 57.33
CA VAL A 7 -37.36 50.79 57.39
C VAL A 7 -36.46 50.67 56.15
N ILE A 8 -35.14 50.73 56.36
CA ILE A 8 -34.16 50.54 55.34
C ILE A 8 -33.94 49.01 55.21
N LEU A 9 -34.38 48.42 54.08
CA LEU A 9 -34.14 47.04 53.73
C LEU A 9 -32.72 46.93 53.05
N ALA A 10 -31.74 46.44 53.78
CA ALA A 10 -30.42 46.15 53.23
C ALA A 10 -30.50 44.85 52.40
N SER A 11 -30.57 44.98 51.07
CA SER A 11 -30.47 43.84 50.16
C SER A 11 -28.99 43.41 50.06
N LEU A 12 -28.69 42.33 50.72
CA LEU A 12 -27.42 41.58 50.52
C LEU A 12 -27.39 40.97 49.11
N TRP A 13 -26.66 41.60 48.24
CA TRP A 13 -26.30 41.01 46.96
C TRP A 13 -25.26 39.86 47.20
N PHE A 14 -25.76 38.65 47.23
CA PHE A 14 -24.88 37.47 47.08
C PHE A 14 -24.39 37.45 45.63
N SER A 15 -23.22 38.00 45.36
CA SER A 15 -22.50 37.76 44.13
C SER A 15 -22.04 36.30 44.14
N GLY A 16 -22.86 35.41 43.60
CA GLY A 16 -22.43 34.08 43.26
C GLY A 16 -21.31 34.20 42.24
N ALA A 17 -20.08 33.98 42.64
CA ALA A 17 -18.98 33.74 41.72
C ALA A 17 -19.33 32.48 40.93
N GLN A 18 -19.98 32.66 39.77
CA GLN A 18 -20.00 31.60 38.77
C GLN A 18 -18.53 31.34 38.40
N ALA A 19 -18.04 30.16 38.74
CA ALA A 19 -16.79 29.67 38.20
C ALA A 19 -16.96 29.63 36.67
N GLN A 20 -16.45 30.64 36.02
CA GLN A 20 -16.41 30.71 34.55
C GLN A 20 -15.44 29.62 34.14
N ASP A 21 -15.97 28.52 33.62
CA ASP A 21 -15.18 27.49 32.96
C ASP A 21 -14.44 28.15 31.79
N ASP A 22 -13.19 28.48 31.99
CA ASP A 22 -12.35 29.13 30.97
C ASP A 22 -11.93 28.08 29.94
N GLU A 23 -12.59 28.10 28.75
CA GLU A 23 -12.24 27.23 27.64
C GLU A 23 -11.13 27.88 26.84
N GLN A 24 -9.96 27.24 26.81
CA GLN A 24 -8.79 27.69 26.06
C GLN A 24 -8.43 26.70 24.94
N ARG A 25 -8.41 27.18 23.69
CA ARG A 25 -7.98 26.39 22.54
C ARG A 25 -6.49 26.55 22.30
N VAL A 26 -5.80 25.42 22.08
CA VAL A 26 -4.36 25.38 21.84
C VAL A 26 -4.03 24.34 20.77
N THR A 27 -2.96 24.60 20.04
CA THR A 27 -2.43 23.65 19.06
C THR A 27 -1.21 22.96 19.63
N SER A 28 -1.13 21.63 19.49
CA SER A 28 0.04 20.87 19.89
C SER A 28 1.13 20.89 18.82
N SER A 29 2.39 20.83 19.25
CA SER A 29 3.52 20.63 18.36
C SER A 29 3.92 19.15 18.34
N LEU A 30 3.88 18.54 17.15
CA LEU A 30 4.28 17.15 16.95
C LEU A 30 5.79 17.02 17.10
N GLN A 31 6.27 16.12 17.96
CA GLN A 31 7.69 15.95 18.24
C GLN A 31 8.25 14.64 17.68
N HIS A 32 7.50 13.56 17.91
CA HIS A 32 7.95 12.23 17.62
C HIS A 32 6.76 11.34 17.23
N VAL A 33 6.96 10.48 16.24
CA VAL A 33 5.97 9.50 15.81
C VAL A 33 6.60 8.11 15.81
N THR A 34 6.00 7.19 16.57
CA THR A 34 6.32 5.76 16.48
C THR A 34 5.31 5.09 15.56
N VAL A 35 5.77 4.59 14.42
CA VAL A 35 4.93 3.91 13.44
C VAL A 35 5.04 2.42 13.64
N PHE A 36 3.91 1.78 13.92
CA PHE A 36 3.75 0.33 13.99
C PHE A 36 3.36 -0.23 12.61
N LEU A 37 3.23 -1.55 12.49
CA LEU A 37 2.85 -2.18 11.21
C LEU A 37 1.49 -1.71 10.68
N ASN A 38 0.55 -1.33 11.55
CA ASN A 38 -0.83 -0.95 11.18
C ASN A 38 -1.42 0.22 11.97
N ARG A 39 -0.64 0.89 12.82
CA ARG A 39 -1.03 2.05 13.62
C ARG A 39 0.15 2.99 13.80
N ALA A 40 -0.07 4.17 14.37
CA ALA A 40 1.02 5.03 14.81
C ALA A 40 0.72 5.63 16.19
N GLN A 41 1.75 5.80 17.00
CA GLN A 41 1.69 6.54 18.25
C GLN A 41 2.26 7.92 18.03
N ILE A 42 1.46 8.92 18.33
CA ILE A 42 1.79 10.33 18.22
C ILE A 42 2.25 10.83 19.57
N ASN A 43 3.40 11.52 19.61
CA ASN A 43 3.89 12.20 20.80
C ASN A 43 4.02 13.70 20.47
N ALA A 44 3.18 14.50 21.13
CA ALA A 44 3.07 15.93 20.92
C ALA A 44 3.27 16.70 22.21
N GLN A 45 3.66 17.96 22.10
CA GLN A 45 3.83 18.88 23.23
C GLN A 45 2.91 20.08 23.09
N VAL A 46 2.38 20.51 24.22
CA VAL A 46 1.58 21.72 24.36
C VAL A 46 2.19 22.57 25.47
N ARG A 47 2.54 23.81 25.16
CA ARG A 47 2.97 24.79 26.15
C ARG A 47 2.01 25.94 26.18
N THR A 48 1.39 26.19 27.35
CA THR A 48 0.42 27.25 27.51
C THR A 48 0.41 27.82 28.95
N THR A 49 -0.19 28.98 29.15
CA THR A 49 -0.37 29.59 30.46
C THR A 49 -1.82 29.56 30.81
N ILE A 50 -2.16 29.00 31.98
CA ILE A 50 -3.51 28.88 32.51
C ILE A 50 -3.70 29.81 33.70
N GLY A 51 -4.91 30.32 33.89
CA GLY A 51 -5.31 31.16 35.02
C GLY A 51 -5.64 30.37 36.29
N PRO A 52 -5.79 31.02 37.44
CA PRO A 52 -6.27 30.37 38.68
C PRO A 52 -7.71 29.85 38.50
N GLY A 53 -7.99 28.67 39.08
CA GLY A 53 -9.27 28.00 38.95
C GLY A 53 -9.21 26.76 38.07
N VAL A 54 -10.33 26.40 37.45
CA VAL A 54 -10.44 25.27 36.52
C VAL A 54 -10.42 25.79 35.08
N THR A 55 -9.52 25.28 34.26
CA THR A 55 -9.39 25.61 32.84
C THR A 55 -9.61 24.35 32.01
N ARG A 56 -10.50 24.40 31.01
CA ARG A 56 -10.66 23.38 29.99
C ARG A 56 -9.79 23.72 28.79
N LEU A 57 -8.72 22.97 28.62
CA LEU A 57 -7.78 23.12 27.55
C LEU A 57 -8.17 22.20 26.38
N ILE A 58 -8.50 22.77 25.23
CA ILE A 58 -8.86 22.00 24.03
C ILE A 58 -7.68 22.01 23.07
N ILE A 59 -7.13 20.83 22.84
CA ILE A 59 -6.09 20.57 21.83
C ILE A 59 -6.81 20.20 20.54
N ASP A 60 -6.80 21.08 19.54
CA ASP A 60 -7.69 21.05 18.36
C ASP A 60 -7.05 20.47 17.09
N ASN A 61 -5.85 19.92 17.18
CA ASN A 61 -5.13 19.31 16.04
C ASN A 61 -4.82 17.81 16.22
N ALA A 62 -5.67 17.10 16.97
CA ALA A 62 -5.59 15.66 17.05
C ALA A 62 -6.30 15.00 15.85
N SER A 63 -5.92 13.77 15.53
CA SER A 63 -6.59 12.99 14.48
C SER A 63 -7.98 12.53 14.94
N ALA A 64 -8.97 12.60 14.04
CA ALA A 64 -10.26 11.95 14.29
C ALA A 64 -10.16 10.42 14.38
N GLN A 65 -9.07 9.83 13.88
CA GLN A 65 -8.74 8.39 13.92
C GLN A 65 -8.04 7.99 15.23
N THR A 66 -8.03 8.87 16.24
CA THR A 66 -7.43 8.59 17.55
C THR A 66 -8.21 7.51 18.28
N ASP A 67 -7.50 6.55 18.86
CA ASP A 67 -8.05 5.60 19.81
C ASP A 67 -8.22 6.30 21.18
N PRO A 68 -9.44 6.58 21.64
CA PRO A 68 -9.65 7.34 22.87
C PRO A 68 -9.06 6.69 24.12
N GLN A 69 -8.94 5.36 24.14
CA GLN A 69 -8.41 4.62 25.28
C GLN A 69 -6.88 4.69 25.37
N SER A 70 -6.23 5.11 24.29
CA SER A 70 -4.77 5.21 24.23
C SER A 70 -4.23 6.57 24.69
N ILE A 71 -5.11 7.54 24.95
CA ILE A 71 -4.69 8.92 25.25
C ILE A 71 -4.06 9.00 26.62
N GLN A 72 -2.84 9.50 26.66
CA GLN A 72 -2.10 9.77 27.87
C GLN A 72 -1.64 11.22 27.88
N VAL A 73 -1.90 11.91 28.96
CA VAL A 73 -1.46 13.29 29.17
C VAL A 73 -0.65 13.35 30.46
N SER A 74 0.56 13.86 30.35
CA SER A 74 1.41 14.15 31.50
C SER A 74 1.88 15.60 31.43
N GLY A 75 2.12 16.22 32.56
CA GLY A 75 2.50 17.62 32.62
C GLY A 75 3.69 17.86 33.53
N LYS A 76 4.51 18.87 33.16
CA LYS A 76 5.50 19.45 34.03
C LYS A 76 5.14 20.91 34.32
N VAL A 77 5.21 21.29 35.58
CA VAL A 77 5.00 22.66 36.03
C VAL A 77 6.34 23.17 36.54
N ASN A 78 6.65 24.44 36.34
CA ASN A 78 7.81 25.04 36.98
C ASN A 78 7.56 25.07 38.51
N PRO A 79 8.37 24.38 39.33
CA PRO A 79 8.17 24.28 40.77
C PRO A 79 8.08 25.62 41.48
N ASP A 80 8.75 26.66 40.93
CA ASP A 80 8.81 28.01 41.51
C ASP A 80 7.58 28.87 41.19
N ARG A 81 6.64 28.38 40.34
CA ARG A 81 5.52 29.20 39.80
C ARG A 81 4.11 28.64 40.03
N GLY A 82 3.96 27.56 40.77
CA GLY A 82 2.66 27.04 41.16
C GLY A 82 2.44 25.56 40.90
N ASP A 83 1.27 25.09 41.39
CA ASP A 83 0.81 23.69 41.24
C ASP A 83 -0.30 23.67 40.20
N ALA A 84 -0.19 22.76 39.22
CA ALA A 84 -1.31 22.44 38.33
C ALA A 84 -1.60 20.93 38.40
N VAL A 85 -2.90 20.61 38.45
CA VAL A 85 -3.39 19.24 38.53
C VAL A 85 -4.26 18.92 37.33
N ILE A 86 -3.97 17.79 36.65
CA ILE A 86 -4.83 17.24 35.59
C ILE A 86 -6.00 16.54 36.29
N GLN A 87 -7.22 17.04 36.10
CA GLN A 87 -8.44 16.48 36.69
C GLN A 87 -9.13 15.48 35.76
N GLY A 88 -8.99 15.64 34.43
CA GLY A 88 -9.60 14.75 33.47
C GLY A 88 -9.06 14.93 32.07
N VAL A 89 -9.20 13.89 31.27
CA VAL A 89 -8.87 13.89 29.84
C VAL A 89 -10.04 13.26 29.10
N GLN A 90 -10.53 13.93 28.06
CA GLN A 90 -11.63 13.46 27.21
C GLN A 90 -11.27 13.63 25.74
N PHE A 91 -11.85 12.80 24.89
CA PHE A 91 -11.72 12.89 23.44
C PHE A 91 -13.08 13.15 22.82
N ARG A 92 -13.13 14.08 21.87
CA ARG A 92 -14.32 14.31 21.05
C ARG A 92 -13.95 14.51 19.59
N THR A 93 -14.85 14.14 18.70
CA THR A 93 -14.70 14.40 17.27
C THR A 93 -15.48 15.66 16.91
N ASN A 94 -14.80 16.64 16.32
CA ASN A 94 -15.41 17.87 15.86
C ASN A 94 -15.60 17.82 14.34
N PHE A 95 -16.87 17.86 13.91
CA PHE A 95 -17.26 17.84 12.49
C PHE A 95 -17.39 19.25 11.90
N LEU A 96 -17.33 20.29 12.72
CA LEU A 96 -17.61 21.68 12.33
C LEU A 96 -16.33 22.52 12.14
N THR A 97 -15.17 22.00 12.50
CA THR A 97 -13.92 22.76 12.41
C THR A 97 -13.52 22.92 10.95
N LYS A 98 -13.61 24.15 10.45
CA LYS A 98 -13.02 24.53 9.16
C LYS A 98 -11.52 24.74 9.35
N VAL A 99 -10.71 23.80 8.90
CA VAL A 99 -9.26 23.98 8.86
C VAL A 99 -8.94 25.22 8.02
N THR A 100 -8.13 26.14 8.55
CA THR A 100 -7.73 27.38 7.87
C THR A 100 -7.21 27.08 6.45
N LYS A 101 -7.71 27.85 5.46
CA LYS A 101 -7.31 27.67 4.05
C LYS A 101 -5.80 27.96 3.88
N PRO A 102 -4.99 27.00 3.42
CA PRO A 102 -3.61 27.31 3.04
C PRO A 102 -3.59 28.34 1.90
N VAL A 103 -2.62 29.22 1.91
CA VAL A 103 -2.44 30.22 0.85
C VAL A 103 -2.28 29.57 -0.54
N SER A 104 -1.68 28.37 -0.58
CA SER A 104 -1.56 27.58 -1.81
C SER A 104 -2.90 27.16 -2.40
N LEU A 105 -3.86 26.74 -1.57
CA LEU A 105 -5.20 26.38 -2.03
C LEU A 105 -5.99 27.60 -2.50
N GLN A 106 -5.86 28.72 -1.80
CA GLN A 106 -6.50 29.98 -2.21
C GLN A 106 -6.02 30.41 -3.60
N ARG A 107 -4.70 30.35 -3.87
CA ARG A 107 -4.13 30.64 -5.19
C ARG A 107 -4.63 29.67 -6.27
N LEU A 108 -4.81 28.40 -5.91
CA LEU A 108 -5.31 27.40 -6.84
C LEU A 108 -6.79 27.64 -7.20
N GLU A 109 -7.62 28.00 -6.22
CA GLU A 109 -9.03 28.39 -6.44
C GLU A 109 -9.16 29.66 -7.27
N ASP A 110 -8.31 30.67 -7.04
CA ASP A 110 -8.25 31.87 -7.87
C ASP A 110 -7.84 31.56 -9.31
N SER A 111 -6.87 30.66 -9.49
CA SER A 111 -6.45 30.20 -10.83
C SER A 111 -7.58 29.44 -11.54
N LEU A 112 -8.34 28.63 -10.81
CA LEU A 112 -9.52 27.92 -11.33
C LEU A 112 -10.61 28.90 -11.75
N ARG A 113 -10.90 29.92 -10.93
CA ARG A 113 -11.88 30.96 -11.24
C ARG A 113 -11.51 31.69 -12.52
N LEU A 114 -10.29 32.17 -12.66
CA LEU A 114 -9.79 32.83 -13.86
C LEU A 114 -9.86 31.91 -15.10
N ALA A 115 -9.54 30.63 -14.94
CA ALA A 115 -9.62 29.68 -16.04
C ALA A 115 -11.07 29.45 -16.50
N ARG A 116 -12.04 29.40 -15.59
CA ARG A 116 -13.47 29.30 -15.91
C ARG A 116 -13.98 30.57 -16.60
N GLU A 117 -13.66 31.74 -16.08
CA GLU A 117 -14.02 33.03 -16.70
C GLU A 117 -13.51 33.12 -18.15
N THR A 118 -12.26 32.65 -18.40
CA THR A 118 -11.71 32.59 -19.75
C THR A 118 -12.46 31.59 -20.64
N PHE A 119 -12.79 30.41 -20.10
CA PHE A 119 -13.54 29.40 -20.84
C PHE A 119 -14.94 29.91 -21.21
N ASP A 120 -15.63 30.53 -20.27
CA ASP A 120 -16.97 31.10 -20.49
C ASP A 120 -16.94 32.23 -21.52
N GLY A 121 -15.91 33.09 -21.51
CA GLY A 121 -15.69 34.13 -22.52
C GLY A 121 -15.47 33.57 -23.93
N LEU A 122 -14.67 32.51 -24.05
CA LEU A 122 -14.46 31.82 -25.33
C LEU A 122 -15.75 31.12 -25.82
N SER A 123 -16.52 30.52 -24.90
CA SER A 123 -17.81 29.91 -25.20
C SER A 123 -18.82 30.94 -25.75
N LEU A 124 -18.90 32.10 -25.11
CA LEU A 124 -19.75 33.20 -25.57
C LEU A 124 -19.34 33.67 -26.99
N GLN A 125 -18.03 33.78 -27.26
CA GLN A 125 -17.55 34.15 -28.61
C GLN A 125 -17.94 33.08 -29.63
N LYS A 126 -17.89 31.80 -29.29
CA LYS A 126 -18.34 30.71 -30.16
C LYS A 126 -19.83 30.84 -30.48
N ASP A 127 -20.66 31.08 -29.48
CA ASP A 127 -22.11 31.26 -29.64
C ASP A 127 -22.45 32.45 -30.58
N VAL A 128 -21.71 33.55 -30.44
CA VAL A 128 -21.86 34.72 -31.35
C VAL A 128 -21.52 34.35 -32.80
N LEU A 129 -20.40 33.64 -33.03
CA LEU A 129 -20.00 33.22 -34.38
C LEU A 129 -20.94 32.14 -34.96
N ASP A 130 -21.43 31.24 -34.16
CA ASP A 130 -22.43 30.23 -34.57
C ASP A 130 -23.76 30.89 -34.94
N ASN A 131 -24.19 31.93 -34.21
CA ASN A 131 -25.38 32.71 -34.54
C ASN A 131 -25.17 33.55 -35.82
N GLU A 132 -23.99 34.15 -35.99
CA GLU A 132 -23.64 34.84 -37.25
C GLU A 132 -23.69 33.88 -38.44
N LYS A 133 -23.12 32.67 -38.31
CA LYS A 133 -23.19 31.61 -39.31
C LYS A 133 -24.63 31.25 -39.66
N LYS A 134 -25.49 31.08 -38.66
CA LYS A 134 -26.92 30.78 -38.87
C LYS A 134 -27.63 31.93 -39.59
N MET A 135 -27.35 33.18 -39.20
CA MET A 135 -27.92 34.37 -39.85
C MET A 135 -27.52 34.46 -41.34
N VAL A 136 -26.24 34.23 -41.64
CA VAL A 136 -25.74 34.21 -43.03
C VAL A 136 -26.43 33.11 -43.84
N LEU A 137 -26.57 31.90 -43.27
CA LEU A 137 -27.24 30.76 -43.92
C LEU A 137 -28.74 30.96 -44.09
N ALA A 138 -29.42 31.65 -43.17
CA ALA A 138 -30.86 31.93 -43.26
C ALA A 138 -31.20 32.94 -44.38
N ASN A 139 -30.25 33.80 -44.74
CA ASN A 139 -30.45 34.86 -45.74
C ASN A 139 -29.97 34.48 -47.15
N GLN A 140 -29.88 33.18 -47.49
CA GLN A 140 -29.42 32.69 -48.79
C GLN A 140 -30.47 32.81 -49.92
N LYS A 141 -31.73 33.14 -49.61
CA LYS A 141 -32.77 33.34 -50.63
C LYS A 141 -32.59 34.68 -51.27
N VAL A 142 -32.03 34.68 -52.45
CA VAL A 142 -31.90 35.88 -53.34
C VAL A 142 -33.00 35.85 -54.37
N GLY A 143 -33.96 36.71 -54.18
CA GLY A 143 -35.02 36.90 -55.20
C GLY A 143 -35.76 38.16 -54.90
N SER A 144 -35.88 39.05 -55.91
CA SER A 144 -36.82 40.18 -55.88
C SER A 144 -37.93 39.93 -56.87
N GLU A 145 -39.11 40.48 -56.64
CA GLU A 145 -40.26 40.43 -57.59
C GLU A 145 -39.95 41.00 -58.99
N LYS A 146 -38.83 41.74 -59.11
CA LYS A 146 -38.38 42.36 -60.41
C LYS A 146 -37.29 41.57 -61.15
N GLY A 147 -36.90 40.35 -60.62
CA GLY A 147 -35.81 39.57 -61.20
C GLY A 147 -34.44 39.98 -60.63
N THR A 148 -33.45 39.06 -60.64
CA THR A 148 -32.08 39.28 -60.15
C THR A 148 -31.11 39.07 -61.31
N SER A 149 -30.14 39.96 -61.51
CA SER A 149 -29.13 39.84 -62.57
C SER A 149 -28.11 38.78 -62.23
N VAL A 150 -27.47 38.15 -63.22
CA VAL A 150 -26.41 37.12 -63.02
C VAL A 150 -25.24 37.69 -62.22
N LYS A 151 -24.95 38.98 -62.40
CA LYS A 151 -23.88 39.66 -61.64
C LYS A 151 -24.21 39.75 -60.14
N GLU A 152 -25.44 40.16 -59.82
CA GLU A 152 -25.89 40.26 -58.42
C GLU A 152 -25.87 38.88 -57.74
N VAL A 153 -26.21 37.78 -58.40
CA VAL A 153 -26.12 36.42 -57.88
C VAL A 153 -24.67 36.01 -57.64
N SER A 154 -23.75 36.38 -58.58
CA SER A 154 -22.31 36.09 -58.42
C SER A 154 -21.71 36.86 -57.29
N ASP A 155 -21.96 38.16 -57.17
CA ASP A 155 -21.45 39.02 -56.11
C ASP A 155 -21.95 38.52 -54.74
N MET A 156 -23.21 38.08 -54.65
CA MET A 156 -23.78 37.51 -53.43
C MET A 156 -23.14 36.14 -53.07
N ALA A 157 -22.93 35.27 -54.07
CA ALA A 157 -22.26 33.98 -53.84
C ALA A 157 -20.83 34.18 -53.37
N ASP A 158 -20.11 35.15 -53.88
CA ASP A 158 -18.76 35.48 -53.40
C ASP A 158 -18.76 36.03 -51.97
N PHE A 159 -19.70 36.91 -51.63
CA PHE A 159 -19.90 37.42 -50.28
C PHE A 159 -20.19 36.28 -49.29
N PHE A 160 -21.13 35.39 -49.62
CA PHE A 160 -21.43 34.24 -48.74
C PHE A 160 -20.23 33.32 -48.59
N ARG A 161 -19.53 33.00 -49.68
CA ARG A 161 -18.33 32.16 -49.65
C ARG A 161 -17.27 32.76 -48.73
N GLN A 162 -16.97 34.05 -48.92
CA GLN A 162 -15.97 34.76 -48.13
C GLN A 162 -16.36 34.82 -46.66
N ARG A 163 -17.62 35.18 -46.34
CA ARG A 163 -18.08 35.32 -44.95
C ARG A 163 -18.14 33.99 -44.22
N LEU A 164 -18.67 32.93 -44.85
CA LEU A 164 -18.72 31.60 -44.27
C LEU A 164 -17.32 31.00 -44.05
N THR A 165 -16.39 31.28 -44.97
CA THR A 165 -14.99 30.86 -44.82
C THR A 165 -14.32 31.58 -43.66
N ASP A 166 -14.53 32.87 -43.50
CA ASP A 166 -13.98 33.66 -42.40
C ASP A 166 -14.54 33.19 -41.03
N VAL A 167 -15.87 33.08 -40.91
CA VAL A 167 -16.53 32.56 -39.70
C VAL A 167 -16.09 31.13 -39.40
N GLY A 168 -15.98 30.27 -40.43
CA GLY A 168 -15.55 28.90 -40.28
C GLY A 168 -14.11 28.79 -39.75
N LYS A 169 -13.18 29.60 -40.27
CA LYS A 169 -11.79 29.66 -39.75
C LYS A 169 -11.73 30.11 -38.28
N LYS A 170 -12.53 31.15 -37.95
CA LYS A 170 -12.61 31.65 -36.55
C LYS A 170 -13.19 30.63 -35.60
N LEU A 171 -14.25 29.91 -36.01
CA LEU A 171 -14.84 28.83 -35.20
C LEU A 171 -13.84 27.70 -34.95
N LEU A 172 -13.10 27.27 -35.97
CA LEU A 172 -12.09 26.21 -35.85
C LEU A 172 -10.96 26.59 -34.88
N ALA A 173 -10.47 27.84 -34.99
CA ALA A 173 -9.46 28.34 -34.04
C ALA A 173 -10.01 28.38 -32.62
N LEU A 174 -11.22 28.90 -32.44
CA LEU A 174 -11.87 29.04 -31.15
C LEU A 174 -12.21 27.68 -30.50
N GLU A 175 -12.58 26.67 -31.29
CA GLU A 175 -12.80 25.30 -30.80
C GLU A 175 -11.51 24.69 -30.21
N LYS A 176 -10.36 24.94 -30.86
CA LYS A 176 -9.06 24.51 -30.34
C LYS A 176 -8.76 25.19 -29.02
N ASP A 177 -8.94 26.50 -28.93
CA ASP A 177 -8.70 27.28 -27.72
C ASP A 177 -9.64 26.84 -26.59
N LEU A 178 -10.89 26.56 -26.86
CA LEU A 178 -11.87 26.01 -25.94
C LEU A 178 -11.45 24.63 -25.39
N GLN A 179 -10.94 23.74 -26.27
CA GLN A 179 -10.46 22.43 -25.84
C GLN A 179 -9.25 22.53 -24.91
N GLU A 180 -8.30 23.41 -25.22
CA GLU A 180 -7.12 23.64 -24.39
C GLU A 180 -7.51 24.24 -23.03
N GLN A 181 -8.41 25.24 -23.04
CA GLN A 181 -8.89 25.88 -21.83
C GLN A 181 -9.70 24.92 -20.96
N LYS A 182 -10.53 24.06 -21.57
CA LYS A 182 -11.27 23.01 -20.85
C LYS A 182 -10.33 22.06 -20.13
N LYS A 183 -9.28 21.56 -20.78
CA LYS A 183 -8.26 20.71 -20.16
C LYS A 183 -7.60 21.39 -18.95
N LYS A 184 -7.40 22.70 -19.03
CA LYS A 184 -6.84 23.49 -17.93
C LYS A 184 -7.83 23.57 -16.75
N VAL A 185 -9.11 23.84 -17.03
CA VAL A 185 -10.17 23.86 -16.00
C VAL A 185 -10.29 22.50 -15.34
N ASP A 186 -10.42 21.41 -16.09
CA ASP A 186 -10.57 20.05 -15.57
C ASP A 186 -9.40 19.66 -14.66
N ARG A 187 -8.16 20.03 -15.03
CA ARG A 187 -6.95 19.80 -14.22
C ARG A 187 -7.01 20.58 -12.90
N LEU A 188 -7.34 21.87 -12.95
CA LEU A 188 -7.43 22.71 -11.75
C LEU A 188 -8.57 22.27 -10.84
N GLU A 189 -9.72 21.87 -11.39
CA GLU A 189 -10.83 21.30 -10.62
C GLU A 189 -10.42 20.03 -9.87
N GLY A 190 -9.72 19.12 -10.56
CA GLY A 190 -9.18 17.91 -9.94
C GLY A 190 -8.27 18.22 -8.76
N GLN A 191 -7.36 19.19 -8.92
CA GLN A 191 -6.43 19.61 -7.87
C GLN A 191 -7.16 20.28 -6.69
N VAL A 192 -8.11 21.18 -6.95
CA VAL A 192 -8.92 21.83 -5.91
C VAL A 192 -9.76 20.80 -5.15
N LYS A 193 -10.39 19.85 -5.85
CA LYS A 193 -11.16 18.78 -5.24
C LYS A 193 -10.30 17.90 -4.33
N GLU A 194 -9.10 17.52 -4.79
CA GLU A 194 -8.16 16.74 -3.97
C GLU A 194 -7.76 17.49 -2.69
N GLN A 195 -7.46 18.79 -2.79
CA GLN A 195 -7.08 19.61 -1.65
C GLN A 195 -8.25 19.85 -0.68
N ASN A 196 -9.46 20.05 -1.20
CA ASN A 196 -10.66 20.25 -0.36
C ASN A 196 -11.08 18.95 0.36
N ALA A 197 -10.97 17.79 -0.29
CA ALA A 197 -11.26 16.49 0.33
C ALA A 197 -10.38 16.22 1.59
N LYS A 198 -9.19 16.81 1.65
CA LYS A 198 -8.33 16.75 2.85
C LYS A 198 -8.82 17.64 3.99
N ARG A 199 -9.64 18.64 3.72
CA ARG A 199 -10.07 19.67 4.70
C ARG A 199 -11.45 19.42 5.29
N GLU A 200 -12.33 18.75 4.58
CA GLU A 200 -13.70 18.42 5.02
C GLU A 200 -13.73 17.19 5.94
N ARG A 201 -12.56 16.78 6.48
CA ARG A 201 -12.47 15.66 7.41
C ARG A 201 -12.77 16.14 8.83
N PRO A 202 -13.44 15.30 9.64
CA PRO A 202 -13.59 15.58 11.05
C PRO A 202 -12.22 15.67 11.72
N VAL A 203 -12.10 16.53 12.71
CA VAL A 203 -10.89 16.76 13.52
C VAL A 203 -11.12 16.18 14.90
N GLY A 204 -10.13 15.52 15.47
CA GLY A 204 -10.14 15.10 16.87
C GLY A 204 -9.75 16.27 17.77
N GLU A 205 -10.42 16.40 18.88
CA GLU A 205 -10.11 17.34 19.95
C GLU A 205 -9.84 16.55 21.23
N ILE A 206 -8.69 16.82 21.87
CA ILE A 206 -8.37 16.29 23.19
C ILE A 206 -8.63 17.39 24.21
N GLU A 207 -9.62 17.20 25.06
CA GLU A 207 -9.96 18.12 26.14
C GLU A 207 -9.24 17.68 27.41
N VAL A 208 -8.43 18.58 27.98
CA VAL A 208 -7.71 18.36 29.23
C VAL A 208 -8.22 19.38 30.27
N THR A 209 -8.83 18.90 31.34
CA THR A 209 -9.27 19.72 32.44
C THR A 209 -8.12 19.88 33.44
N LEU A 210 -7.68 21.11 33.63
CA LEU A 210 -6.61 21.50 34.52
C LEU A 210 -7.12 22.38 35.65
N SER A 211 -6.57 22.23 36.86
CA SER A 211 -6.83 23.10 37.99
C SER A 211 -5.54 23.66 38.57
N THR A 212 -5.50 24.96 38.82
CA THR A 212 -4.35 25.63 39.47
C THR A 212 -4.80 26.71 40.43
N LYS A 213 -3.99 26.97 41.47
CA LYS A 213 -4.24 28.06 42.42
C LYS A 213 -3.76 29.42 41.92
N ASN A 214 -2.70 29.41 41.09
CA ASN A 214 -2.05 30.62 40.60
C ASN A 214 -1.90 30.57 39.09
N ARG A 215 -1.74 31.73 38.46
CA ARG A 215 -1.41 31.79 37.03
C ARG A 215 -0.11 31.03 36.76
N THR A 216 -0.16 29.98 35.97
CA THR A 216 0.92 29.01 35.82
C THR A 216 1.13 28.63 34.35
N THR A 217 2.40 28.54 33.92
CA THR A 217 2.73 27.98 32.62
C THR A 217 2.90 26.44 32.76
N VAL A 218 2.16 25.70 31.97
CA VAL A 218 2.16 24.24 31.93
C VAL A 218 2.79 23.75 30.62
N ASP A 219 3.64 22.76 30.71
CA ASP A 219 4.19 21.99 29.60
C ASP A 219 3.57 20.60 29.63
N LEU A 220 2.65 20.31 28.71
CA LEU A 220 1.96 19.02 28.63
C LEU A 220 2.60 18.17 27.52
N ALA A 221 2.92 16.94 27.86
CA ALA A 221 3.24 15.89 26.90
C ALA A 221 1.97 15.06 26.68
N VAL A 222 1.53 14.99 25.43
CA VAL A 222 0.32 14.29 25.00
C VAL A 222 0.73 13.15 24.08
N SER A 223 0.33 11.93 24.42
CA SER A 223 0.58 10.74 23.63
C SER A 223 -0.74 10.03 23.32
N TYR A 224 -0.91 9.58 22.09
CA TYR A 224 -2.10 8.84 21.66
C TYR A 224 -1.82 7.99 20.42
N VAL A 225 -2.58 6.91 20.24
CA VAL A 225 -2.48 6.02 19.09
C VAL A 225 -3.53 6.40 18.05
N VAL A 226 -3.12 6.39 16.78
CA VAL A 226 -3.99 6.66 15.64
C VAL A 226 -4.05 5.46 14.72
N ASN A 227 -5.23 5.22 14.13
CA ASN A 227 -5.44 4.29 13.04
C ASN A 227 -5.06 4.95 11.69
N ASP A 228 -5.19 4.21 10.58
CA ASP A 228 -4.90 4.67 9.22
C ASP A 228 -3.46 5.17 9.02
N ALA A 229 -2.53 4.60 9.75
CA ALA A 229 -1.09 4.78 9.59
C ALA A 229 -0.37 3.45 9.81
N GLY A 230 0.79 3.29 9.18
CA GLY A 230 1.58 2.08 9.35
C GLY A 230 2.81 2.06 8.46
N TRP A 231 3.55 0.96 8.54
CA TRP A 231 4.66 0.72 7.64
C TRP A 231 4.71 -0.72 7.17
N ILE A 232 5.22 -0.91 5.95
CA ILE A 232 5.36 -2.22 5.32
C ILE A 232 6.83 -2.42 4.99
N PRO A 233 7.45 -3.54 5.46
CA PRO A 233 8.83 -3.85 5.13
C PRO A 233 8.98 -4.25 3.68
N PHE A 234 10.06 -3.82 3.06
CA PHE A 234 10.50 -4.32 1.78
C PHE A 234 12.03 -4.27 1.66
N TYR A 235 12.57 -5.00 0.70
CA TYR A 235 13.99 -5.22 0.58
C TYR A 235 14.45 -4.97 -0.84
N ASP A 236 15.62 -4.34 -0.97
CA ASP A 236 16.37 -4.35 -2.22
C ASP A 236 17.57 -5.28 -2.04
N ILE A 237 17.63 -6.35 -2.83
CA ILE A 237 18.72 -7.32 -2.78
C ILE A 237 19.54 -7.17 -4.05
N ARG A 238 20.81 -6.86 -3.89
CA ARG A 238 21.75 -6.63 -4.99
C ARG A 238 22.85 -7.67 -4.97
N VAL A 239 22.99 -8.36 -6.08
CA VAL A 239 24.05 -9.35 -6.32
C VAL A 239 24.89 -8.87 -7.50
N LYS A 240 26.18 -8.64 -7.28
CA LYS A 240 27.10 -8.18 -8.33
C LYS A 240 27.49 -9.32 -9.26
N GLU A 241 27.79 -10.49 -8.70
CA GLU A 241 28.19 -11.69 -9.41
C GLU A 241 27.93 -12.94 -8.54
N THR A 242 27.94 -14.13 -9.15
CA THR A 242 27.66 -15.41 -8.46
C THR A 242 28.75 -15.88 -7.49
N LYS A 243 29.76 -15.05 -7.19
CA LYS A 243 30.83 -15.34 -6.24
C LYS A 243 30.95 -14.30 -5.12
N SER A 244 30.17 -13.22 -5.21
CA SER A 244 30.18 -12.14 -4.22
C SER A 244 29.07 -12.30 -3.18
N PRO A 245 29.22 -11.72 -1.98
CA PRO A 245 28.10 -11.61 -1.04
C PRO A 245 26.96 -10.79 -1.65
N ALA A 246 25.75 -11.00 -1.17
CA ALA A 246 24.60 -10.18 -1.54
C ALA A 246 24.48 -8.97 -0.61
N THR A 247 24.24 -7.80 -1.18
CA THR A 247 23.90 -6.61 -0.40
C THR A 247 22.38 -6.56 -0.23
N LEU A 248 21.92 -6.55 1.01
CA LEU A 248 20.51 -6.40 1.38
C LEU A 248 20.30 -5.01 1.96
N ALA A 249 19.47 -4.20 1.30
CA ALA A 249 18.97 -2.94 1.85
C ALA A 249 17.55 -3.17 2.38
N TYR A 250 17.38 -3.06 3.70
CA TYR A 250 16.11 -3.14 4.39
C TYR A 250 15.46 -1.77 4.43
N LYS A 251 14.25 -1.67 3.94
CA LYS A 251 13.49 -0.44 3.77
C LYS A 251 12.07 -0.58 4.31
N ALA A 252 11.46 0.55 4.61
CA ALA A 252 10.06 0.65 5.01
C ALA A 252 9.30 1.56 4.04
N ASN A 253 8.11 1.16 3.67
CA ASN A 253 7.11 2.02 3.06
C ASN A 253 6.18 2.52 4.16
N VAL A 254 6.40 3.75 4.62
CA VAL A 254 5.59 4.41 5.65
C VAL A 254 4.43 5.13 4.99
N TYR A 255 3.23 4.89 5.45
CA TYR A 255 2.00 5.52 4.96
C TYR A 255 1.16 6.06 6.12
N GLN A 256 0.42 7.12 5.87
CA GLN A 256 -0.54 7.64 6.83
C GLN A 256 -1.69 8.40 6.14
N ASN A 257 -2.87 8.38 6.77
CA ASN A 257 -4.06 9.08 6.36
C ASN A 257 -4.83 9.62 7.58
N THR A 258 -4.08 10.12 8.57
CA THR A 258 -4.60 10.51 9.88
C THR A 258 -5.32 11.87 9.89
N GLY A 259 -5.28 12.60 8.77
CA GLY A 259 -5.89 13.93 8.60
C GLY A 259 -4.90 15.08 8.76
N PHE A 260 -3.73 14.86 9.37
CA PHE A 260 -2.68 15.86 9.56
C PHE A 260 -1.35 15.38 9.03
N ASP A 261 -0.60 16.28 8.40
CA ASP A 261 0.75 15.98 7.94
C ASP A 261 1.72 15.91 9.14
N TRP A 262 2.58 14.90 9.18
CA TRP A 262 3.65 14.83 10.15
C TRP A 262 4.84 15.59 9.59
N GLN A 263 5.02 16.82 10.05
CA GLN A 263 6.04 17.73 9.52
C GLN A 263 7.26 17.79 10.43
N ASN A 264 8.43 17.50 9.86
CA ASN A 264 9.74 17.63 10.54
C ASN A 264 9.78 16.86 11.88
N VAL A 265 9.27 15.62 11.91
CA VAL A 265 9.17 14.80 13.11
C VAL A 265 10.30 13.78 13.19
N ARG A 266 10.70 13.41 14.41
CA ARG A 266 11.51 12.21 14.63
C ARG A 266 10.62 10.99 14.41
N LEU A 267 11.18 10.00 13.68
CA LEU A 267 10.44 8.81 13.28
C LEU A 267 11.07 7.57 13.92
N THR A 268 10.26 6.76 14.59
CA THR A 268 10.63 5.41 15.03
C THR A 268 9.73 4.40 14.32
N LEU A 269 10.30 3.41 13.68
CA LEU A 269 9.56 2.27 13.13
C LEU A 269 9.61 1.13 14.13
N SER A 270 8.47 0.55 14.49
CA SER A 270 8.41 -0.53 15.47
C SER A 270 7.72 -1.77 14.91
N THR A 271 8.26 -2.94 15.21
CA THR A 271 7.65 -4.24 14.88
C THR A 271 6.55 -4.65 15.86
N ALA A 272 6.37 -3.91 16.95
CA ALA A 272 5.27 -4.12 17.89
C ALA A 272 3.91 -3.95 17.19
N ASN A 273 2.91 -4.66 17.67
CA ASN A 273 1.54 -4.53 17.17
C ASN A 273 0.57 -4.25 18.32
N PRO A 274 0.32 -2.97 18.65
CA PRO A 274 -0.59 -2.59 19.73
C PRO A 274 -2.05 -2.95 19.47
N ALA A 275 -2.40 -3.44 18.27
CA ALA A 275 -3.74 -3.92 17.94
C ALA A 275 -4.00 -5.35 18.41
N LEU A 276 -2.96 -6.12 18.73
CA LEU A 276 -3.10 -7.49 19.21
C LEU A 276 -3.30 -7.50 20.73
N PRO A 277 -4.25 -8.32 21.23
CA PRO A 277 -4.40 -8.48 22.68
C PRO A 277 -3.17 -9.15 23.27
N GLY A 278 -2.65 -8.61 24.38
CA GLY A 278 -1.52 -9.17 25.10
C GLY A 278 -1.87 -10.39 25.96
N THR A 279 -3.09 -10.91 25.86
CA THR A 279 -3.56 -12.05 26.67
C THR A 279 -3.21 -13.36 25.98
N GLN A 280 -2.57 -14.26 26.72
CA GLN A 280 -2.26 -15.61 26.25
C GLN A 280 -3.56 -16.40 25.97
N PRO A 281 -3.71 -17.03 24.80
CA PRO A 281 -4.85 -17.91 24.54
C PRO A 281 -4.80 -19.13 25.49
N GLN A 282 -5.95 -19.50 26.01
CA GLN A 282 -6.11 -20.71 26.82
C GLN A 282 -6.74 -21.82 26.00
N LEU A 283 -6.24 -23.05 26.20
CA LEU A 283 -6.83 -24.22 25.55
C LEU A 283 -8.11 -24.64 26.30
N GLU A 284 -9.23 -24.60 25.58
CA GLU A 284 -10.48 -25.17 26.05
C GLU A 284 -10.50 -26.70 25.81
N PRO A 285 -11.15 -27.49 26.69
CA PRO A 285 -11.28 -28.92 26.47
C PRO A 285 -11.99 -29.24 25.16
N GLN A 286 -11.37 -30.05 24.31
CA GLN A 286 -11.96 -30.50 23.07
C GLN A 286 -12.64 -31.85 23.29
N PHE A 287 -13.99 -31.89 23.20
CA PHE A 287 -14.78 -33.11 23.35
C PHE A 287 -14.99 -33.77 22.00
N VAL A 288 -14.68 -35.07 21.92
CA VAL A 288 -14.93 -35.90 20.73
C VAL A 288 -16.27 -36.63 20.93
N GLY A 289 -17.14 -36.59 19.94
CA GLY A 289 -18.42 -37.29 19.93
C GLY A 289 -18.72 -37.88 18.56
N PHE A 290 -19.67 -38.79 18.51
CA PHE A 290 -20.16 -39.33 17.23
C PHE A 290 -21.06 -38.31 16.55
N TYR A 291 -20.81 -38.08 15.25
CA TYR A 291 -21.69 -37.27 14.41
C TYR A 291 -22.95 -38.07 14.05
N GLU A 292 -24.10 -37.69 14.59
CA GLU A 292 -25.40 -38.17 14.15
C GLU A 292 -25.96 -37.18 13.11
N PRO A 293 -26.06 -37.58 11.82
CA PRO A 293 -26.55 -36.67 10.80
C PRO A 293 -28.05 -36.38 11.04
N ARG A 294 -28.36 -35.14 11.42
CA ARG A 294 -29.74 -34.65 11.40
C ARG A 294 -30.13 -34.33 9.96
N PRO A 295 -31.33 -34.73 9.50
CA PRO A 295 -31.79 -34.34 8.18
C PRO A 295 -31.92 -32.81 8.11
N VAL A 296 -31.12 -32.21 7.23
CA VAL A 296 -31.15 -30.76 6.96
C VAL A 296 -32.29 -30.48 5.99
N PRO A 297 -33.20 -29.52 6.27
CA PRO A 297 -34.13 -29.03 5.26
C PRO A 297 -33.34 -28.42 4.11
N LEU A 298 -33.68 -28.75 2.87
CA LEU A 298 -33.12 -28.18 1.66
C LEU A 298 -33.38 -26.67 1.60
N VAL A 299 -32.39 -25.86 2.00
CA VAL A 299 -32.38 -24.41 1.76
C VAL A 299 -31.74 -24.19 0.40
N GLN A 300 -32.51 -23.63 -0.53
CA GLN A 300 -32.02 -23.24 -1.84
C GLN A 300 -30.93 -22.17 -1.69
N PRO A 301 -29.80 -22.25 -2.40
CA PRO A 301 -28.73 -21.24 -2.29
C PRO A 301 -29.15 -19.97 -3.00
N LEU A 302 -29.25 -18.88 -2.24
CA LEU A 302 -29.23 -17.52 -2.79
C LEU A 302 -27.85 -17.26 -3.41
N ARG A 303 -27.84 -17.03 -4.72
CA ARG A 303 -26.65 -16.61 -5.47
C ARG A 303 -26.22 -15.21 -5.03
N ALA A 304 -25.17 -15.12 -4.24
CA ALA A 304 -24.44 -13.89 -4.01
C ALA A 304 -23.51 -13.62 -5.19
N LYS A 305 -23.74 -12.52 -5.90
CA LYS A 305 -22.80 -11.99 -6.91
C LYS A 305 -21.66 -11.30 -6.19
N SER A 306 -20.48 -11.92 -6.17
CA SER A 306 -19.24 -11.26 -5.76
C SER A 306 -18.72 -10.43 -6.93
N ALA A 307 -18.71 -9.12 -6.77
CA ALA A 307 -18.02 -8.20 -7.68
C ALA A 307 -16.55 -8.14 -7.27
N MET A 308 -15.70 -8.77 -8.04
CA MET A 308 -14.25 -8.69 -7.94
C MET A 308 -13.80 -7.39 -8.62
N ARG A 309 -13.35 -6.41 -7.85
CA ARG A 309 -12.73 -5.20 -8.34
C ARG A 309 -11.23 -5.46 -8.48
N GLN A 310 -10.74 -5.59 -9.70
CA GLN A 310 -9.33 -5.52 -10.03
C GLN A 310 -8.86 -4.07 -9.95
N ALA A 311 -7.86 -3.82 -9.12
CA ALA A 311 -7.11 -2.57 -9.13
C ALA A 311 -5.87 -2.78 -10.03
N GLU A 312 -5.87 -2.14 -11.18
CA GLU A 312 -4.68 -1.97 -12.03
C GLU A 312 -3.74 -0.95 -11.38
N THR A 313 -2.56 -1.39 -10.99
CA THR A 313 -1.46 -0.51 -10.62
C THR A 313 -0.62 -0.18 -11.84
N ALA A 314 -0.66 1.07 -12.27
CA ALA A 314 0.25 1.60 -13.27
C ALA A 314 1.66 1.74 -12.67
N VAL A 315 2.61 1.01 -13.20
CA VAL A 315 4.04 1.11 -12.89
C VAL A 315 4.63 2.20 -13.78
N ALA A 316 5.15 3.27 -13.17
CA ALA A 316 5.93 4.26 -13.88
C ALA A 316 7.41 3.81 -13.86
N ASP A 317 7.95 3.53 -15.04
CA ASP A 317 9.37 3.32 -15.29
C ASP A 317 10.14 4.63 -15.04
N ALA A 318 11.04 4.61 -14.06
CA ALA A 318 12.09 5.61 -13.92
C ALA A 318 13.44 4.88 -13.96
N ALA A 319 14.09 4.94 -15.12
CA ALA A 319 15.49 4.54 -15.28
C ALA A 319 16.37 5.50 -14.50
N SER A 320 17.06 5.00 -13.47
CA SER A 320 18.05 5.76 -12.69
C SER A 320 19.44 5.50 -13.23
N ALA A 321 20.10 6.57 -13.67
CA ALA A 321 21.54 6.62 -13.92
C ALA A 321 22.33 6.39 -12.61
N PRO A 322 23.58 5.89 -12.65
CA PRO A 322 24.37 5.68 -11.45
C PRO A 322 24.79 7.04 -10.86
N ALA A 323 24.15 7.41 -9.76
CA ALA A 323 24.55 8.55 -8.95
C ALA A 323 25.59 8.11 -7.91
N ALA A 324 26.54 9.02 -7.62
CA ALA A 324 27.47 8.89 -6.50
C ALA A 324 26.70 8.60 -5.20
N ASP A 325 27.27 7.74 -4.34
CA ASP A 325 26.67 7.32 -3.08
C ASP A 325 26.36 8.54 -2.18
N LEU A 326 25.12 8.97 -2.22
CA LEU A 326 24.56 9.87 -1.22
C LEU A 326 24.30 9.05 0.05
N ALA A 327 24.67 9.61 1.22
CA ALA A 327 24.36 9.00 2.51
C ALA A 327 22.84 8.78 2.62
N THR A 328 22.41 7.53 2.84
CA THR A 328 21.01 7.18 3.04
C THR A 328 20.64 7.26 4.52
N THR A 329 19.34 7.25 4.83
CA THR A 329 18.84 7.27 6.21
C THR A 329 19.27 6.05 7.00
N ALA A 330 19.65 4.95 6.34
CA ALA A 330 20.24 3.78 6.98
C ALA A 330 21.45 4.10 7.85
N ASN A 331 22.25 5.09 7.48
CA ASN A 331 23.43 5.53 8.26
C ASN A 331 23.06 6.31 9.54
N PHE A 332 21.79 6.72 9.67
CA PHE A 332 21.25 7.53 10.78
C PHE A 332 20.19 6.76 11.58
N THR A 333 20.07 5.45 11.37
CA THR A 333 19.11 4.59 12.06
C THR A 333 19.81 3.82 13.18
N GLN A 334 19.24 3.85 14.39
CA GLN A 334 19.67 3.05 15.53
C GLN A 334 18.64 1.95 15.78
N VAL A 335 19.14 0.72 15.90
CA VAL A 335 18.29 -0.44 16.21
C VAL A 335 18.26 -0.63 17.72
N SER A 336 17.06 -0.72 18.28
CA SER A 336 16.81 -0.98 19.69
C SER A 336 15.95 -2.25 19.83
N GLU A 337 16.51 -3.28 20.46
CA GLU A 337 15.83 -4.54 20.70
C GLU A 337 15.16 -4.52 22.08
N GLN A 338 13.87 -4.84 22.10
CA GLN A 338 13.08 -5.04 23.30
C GLN A 338 12.65 -6.50 23.37
N PRO A 339 12.27 -7.05 24.54
CA PRO A 339 11.94 -8.46 24.67
C PRO A 339 10.86 -8.99 23.71
N THR A 340 9.95 -8.12 23.24
CA THR A 340 8.82 -8.49 22.38
C THR A 340 8.79 -7.78 21.03
N SER A 341 9.72 -6.85 20.78
CA SER A 341 9.72 -6.04 19.56
C SER A 341 11.09 -5.44 19.25
N VAL A 342 11.26 -5.04 18.01
CA VAL A 342 12.42 -4.28 17.55
C VAL A 342 11.96 -2.90 17.11
N SER A 343 12.72 -1.87 17.47
CA SER A 343 12.48 -0.49 17.07
C SER A 343 13.69 0.04 16.29
N PHE A 344 13.38 0.80 15.23
CA PHE A 344 14.36 1.46 14.37
C PHE A 344 14.19 2.96 14.55
N ASP A 345 15.07 3.59 15.31
CA ASP A 345 15.02 5.02 15.62
C ASP A 345 15.80 5.80 14.55
N ILE A 346 15.10 6.64 13.81
CA ILE A 346 15.67 7.42 12.71
C ILE A 346 15.94 8.84 13.19
N SER A 347 17.21 9.23 13.26
CA SER A 347 17.62 10.52 13.81
C SER A 347 17.38 11.70 12.86
N VAL A 348 17.25 11.44 11.55
CA VAL A 348 16.92 12.47 10.55
C VAL A 348 15.43 12.78 10.59
N PRO A 349 15.02 14.06 10.72
CA PRO A 349 13.61 14.42 10.71
C PRO A 349 12.92 14.11 9.38
N TYR A 350 11.68 13.62 9.45
CA TYR A 350 10.86 13.28 8.32
C TYR A 350 9.60 14.13 8.21
N THR A 351 9.15 14.35 6.98
CA THR A 351 7.81 14.90 6.69
C THR A 351 7.00 13.86 5.94
N ILE A 352 5.95 13.33 6.57
CA ILE A 352 5.06 12.32 5.99
C ILE A 352 3.67 12.97 5.79
N LEU A 353 3.24 13.08 4.54
CA LEU A 353 1.96 13.70 4.20
C LEU A 353 0.78 12.77 4.49
N SER A 354 -0.34 13.35 4.91
CA SER A 354 -1.61 12.62 5.13
C SER A 354 -2.35 12.41 3.81
N ASN A 355 -1.88 11.47 2.98
CA ASN A 355 -2.42 11.21 1.65
C ASN A 355 -2.46 9.73 1.26
N ASN A 356 -2.16 8.85 2.21
CA ASN A 356 -2.06 7.39 2.02
C ASN A 356 -1.05 6.95 0.92
N ARG A 357 -0.13 7.83 0.52
CA ARG A 357 0.94 7.48 -0.42
C ARG A 357 2.15 6.99 0.37
N PRO A 358 2.64 5.77 0.11
CA PRO A 358 3.81 5.25 0.79
C PRO A 358 5.03 6.14 0.53
N GLN A 359 5.76 6.45 1.60
CA GLN A 359 7.06 7.10 1.54
C GLN A 359 8.13 6.12 1.98
N THR A 360 9.14 5.94 1.13
CA THR A 360 10.24 5.01 1.42
C THR A 360 11.20 5.61 2.42
N VAL A 361 11.55 4.81 3.42
CA VAL A 361 12.52 5.11 4.47
C VAL A 361 13.53 3.97 4.51
N ASP A 362 14.82 4.27 4.40
CA ASP A 362 15.87 3.27 4.52
C ASP A 362 16.13 2.97 6.01
N ILE A 363 16.09 1.69 6.39
CA ILE A 363 16.26 1.22 7.76
C ILE A 363 17.72 0.85 8.02
N GLN A 364 18.23 -0.12 7.25
CA GLN A 364 19.61 -0.59 7.38
C GLN A 364 20.07 -1.28 6.09
N THR A 365 21.39 -1.37 5.93
CA THR A 365 22.00 -2.10 4.83
C THR A 365 23.04 -3.06 5.39
N GLY A 366 23.05 -4.30 4.90
CA GLY A 366 24.00 -5.33 5.32
C GLY A 366 24.48 -6.16 4.15
N GLU A 367 25.70 -6.68 4.27
CA GLU A 367 26.22 -7.72 3.37
C GLU A 367 25.96 -9.09 3.98
N LEU A 368 25.37 -9.99 3.19
CA LEU A 368 25.05 -11.36 3.59
C LEU A 368 25.87 -12.34 2.77
N PRO A 369 26.54 -13.32 3.42
CA PRO A 369 27.14 -14.44 2.72
C PRO A 369 26.09 -15.14 1.85
N ALA A 370 26.44 -15.38 0.58
CA ALA A 370 25.53 -15.97 -0.39
C ALA A 370 26.17 -17.18 -1.08
N THR A 371 25.40 -18.23 -1.22
CA THR A 371 25.73 -19.36 -2.10
C THR A 371 24.76 -19.42 -3.25
N TYR A 372 25.26 -19.76 -4.45
CA TYR A 372 24.48 -19.69 -5.67
C TYR A 372 24.31 -21.06 -6.29
N ARG A 373 23.09 -21.39 -6.69
CA ARG A 373 22.76 -22.62 -7.41
C ARG A 373 21.64 -22.39 -8.40
N TYR A 374 21.58 -23.22 -9.39
CA TYR A 374 20.45 -23.25 -10.31
C TYR A 374 19.41 -24.26 -9.84
N THR A 375 18.14 -23.93 -10.04
CA THR A 375 17.03 -24.84 -9.79
C THR A 375 16.13 -24.91 -11.01
N ALA A 376 15.55 -26.08 -11.29
CA ALA A 376 14.56 -26.23 -12.35
C ALA A 376 13.48 -27.22 -11.93
N THR A 377 12.23 -26.93 -12.33
CA THR A 377 11.06 -27.81 -12.08
C THR A 377 10.29 -27.98 -13.39
N PRO A 378 10.79 -28.78 -14.33
CA PRO A 378 10.30 -28.82 -15.71
C PRO A 378 8.87 -29.34 -15.85
N LYS A 379 8.29 -29.93 -14.81
CA LYS A 379 6.87 -30.27 -14.74
C LYS A 379 5.99 -29.00 -14.73
N MET A 380 6.48 -27.88 -14.18
CA MET A 380 5.75 -26.62 -14.03
C MET A 380 6.27 -25.53 -14.99
N ASP A 381 7.60 -25.41 -15.10
CA ASP A 381 8.27 -24.41 -15.92
C ASP A 381 9.60 -24.99 -16.44
N THR A 382 9.85 -24.87 -17.73
CA THR A 382 11.04 -25.42 -18.39
C THR A 382 12.29 -24.54 -18.22
N ASP A 383 12.17 -23.34 -17.68
CA ASP A 383 13.31 -22.47 -17.42
C ASP A 383 14.08 -22.93 -16.17
N ALA A 384 15.38 -22.73 -16.19
CA ALA A 384 16.22 -22.81 -14.99
C ALA A 384 16.27 -21.45 -14.29
N PHE A 385 16.21 -21.46 -12.97
CA PHE A 385 16.25 -20.28 -12.14
C PHE A 385 17.55 -20.23 -11.36
N LEU A 386 18.23 -19.09 -11.39
CA LEU A 386 19.35 -18.85 -10.50
C LEU A 386 18.79 -18.47 -9.11
N VAL A 387 19.24 -19.15 -8.08
CA VAL A 387 18.81 -18.95 -6.70
C VAL A 387 20.02 -18.63 -5.84
N ALA A 388 19.95 -17.51 -5.10
CA ALA A 388 20.87 -17.19 -4.02
C ALA A 388 20.32 -17.73 -2.70
N THR A 389 21.14 -18.42 -1.94
CA THR A 389 20.85 -18.83 -0.56
C THR A 389 21.70 -17.98 0.36
N LEU A 390 21.03 -17.12 1.14
CA LEU A 390 21.64 -16.15 2.05
C LEU A 390 21.69 -16.73 3.47
N SER A 391 22.77 -16.49 4.19
CA SER A 391 22.94 -16.86 5.60
C SER A 391 23.25 -15.62 6.46
N GLY A 392 23.02 -15.74 7.79
CA GLY A 392 23.28 -14.64 8.74
C GLY A 392 22.28 -13.48 8.67
N TRP A 393 21.13 -13.69 8.05
CA TRP A 393 20.04 -12.74 7.92
C TRP A 393 19.33 -12.45 9.26
N GLU A 394 19.45 -13.34 10.24
CA GLU A 394 18.83 -13.25 11.57
C GLU A 394 19.28 -12.00 12.32
N LYS A 395 20.53 -11.55 12.07
CA LYS A 395 21.10 -10.34 12.66
C LYS A 395 20.46 -9.05 12.18
N LEU A 396 19.68 -9.11 11.11
CA LEU A 396 19.03 -7.94 10.50
C LEU A 396 17.60 -7.73 10.99
N ASN A 397 17.09 -8.58 11.88
CA ASN A 397 15.73 -8.47 12.42
C ASN A 397 14.67 -8.29 11.32
N LEU A 398 14.79 -9.08 10.24
CA LEU A 398 13.90 -8.99 9.08
C LEU A 398 12.46 -9.36 9.46
N LEU A 399 11.51 -8.89 8.68
CA LEU A 399 10.09 -9.26 8.72
C LEU A 399 9.69 -9.93 7.40
N ASN A 400 8.54 -10.59 7.38
CA ASN A 400 7.97 -11.06 6.12
C ASN A 400 7.67 -9.85 5.21
N GLY A 401 8.10 -9.90 3.95
CA GLY A 401 7.95 -8.77 3.05
C GLY A 401 8.37 -9.10 1.62
N THR A 402 8.24 -8.12 0.73
CA THR A 402 8.63 -8.24 -0.67
C THR A 402 10.09 -7.83 -0.85
N ALA A 403 10.86 -8.63 -1.59
CA ALA A 403 12.22 -8.30 -1.98
C ALA A 403 12.29 -8.01 -3.49
N ARG A 404 12.84 -6.86 -3.86
CA ARG A 404 13.25 -6.55 -5.23
C ARG A 404 14.67 -7.02 -5.44
N THR A 405 14.87 -7.82 -6.46
CA THR A 405 16.16 -8.43 -6.73
C THR A 405 16.82 -7.78 -7.94
N TYR A 406 18.10 -7.46 -7.78
CA TYR A 406 18.97 -6.91 -8.82
C TYR A 406 20.18 -7.82 -8.98
N PHE A 407 20.42 -8.27 -10.20
CA PHE A 407 21.58 -9.11 -10.55
C PHE A 407 22.40 -8.42 -11.65
N GLU A 408 23.70 -8.29 -11.43
CA GLU A 408 24.62 -7.57 -12.36
C GLU A 408 24.11 -6.17 -12.76
N GLY A 409 23.52 -5.43 -11.77
CA GLY A 409 22.98 -4.09 -11.97
C GLY A 409 21.60 -4.04 -12.64
N THR A 410 21.04 -5.17 -13.07
CA THR A 410 19.74 -5.25 -13.74
C THR A 410 18.66 -5.70 -12.75
N TYR A 411 17.49 -5.08 -12.78
CA TYR A 411 16.31 -5.56 -12.06
C TYR A 411 15.81 -6.86 -12.68
N VAL A 412 15.68 -7.91 -11.86
CA VAL A 412 15.31 -9.26 -12.33
C VAL A 412 13.95 -9.73 -11.84
N GLY A 413 13.34 -9.01 -10.88
CA GLY A 413 12.01 -9.33 -10.41
C GLY A 413 11.80 -9.13 -8.92
N GLU A 414 10.63 -9.53 -8.44
CA GLU A 414 10.25 -9.53 -7.03
C GLU A 414 10.13 -10.96 -6.51
N SER A 415 10.53 -11.16 -5.26
CA SER A 415 10.37 -12.40 -4.51
C SER A 415 9.82 -12.11 -3.11
N GLN A 416 9.21 -13.12 -2.47
CA GLN A 416 8.71 -12.99 -1.11
C GLN A 416 9.77 -13.48 -0.12
N VAL A 417 10.09 -12.65 0.86
CA VAL A 417 10.85 -13.03 2.05
C VAL A 417 9.87 -13.59 3.06
N SER A 418 9.95 -14.90 3.31
CA SER A 418 9.10 -15.61 4.28
C SER A 418 9.98 -16.25 5.34
N LEU A 419 10.01 -15.67 6.53
CA LEU A 419 10.86 -16.12 7.64
C LEU A 419 10.37 -17.44 8.24
N GLN A 420 9.07 -17.76 8.11
CA GLN A 420 8.50 -19.03 8.59
C GLN A 420 9.02 -20.24 7.80
N GLN A 421 9.48 -20.02 6.56
CA GLN A 421 10.00 -21.06 5.67
C GLN A 421 11.52 -21.03 5.57
N ALA A 422 12.16 -20.03 6.13
CA ALA A 422 13.56 -19.72 5.87
C ALA A 422 14.55 -20.66 6.59
N GLY A 423 14.20 -21.32 7.70
CA GLY A 423 15.19 -22.06 8.47
C GLY A 423 16.45 -21.23 8.72
N ASP A 424 17.65 -21.84 8.67
CA ASP A 424 18.91 -21.13 8.84
C ASP A 424 19.35 -20.34 7.60
N THR A 425 18.64 -20.47 6.47
CA THR A 425 19.00 -19.83 5.21
C THR A 425 17.78 -19.28 4.49
N LEU A 426 17.93 -18.12 3.83
CA LEU A 426 16.93 -17.48 3.03
C LEU A 426 17.21 -17.69 1.55
N ALA A 427 16.33 -18.40 0.83
CA ALA A 427 16.44 -18.64 -0.59
C ALA A 427 15.71 -17.57 -1.43
N LEU A 428 16.40 -16.96 -2.39
CA LEU A 428 15.90 -15.87 -3.22
C LEU A 428 16.16 -16.14 -4.70
N GLY A 429 15.13 -15.98 -5.53
CA GLY A 429 15.27 -16.07 -6.97
C GLY A 429 15.99 -14.84 -7.55
N LEU A 430 17.05 -15.09 -8.33
CA LEU A 430 17.81 -14.07 -9.05
C LEU A 430 17.42 -13.97 -10.53
N GLY A 431 16.36 -14.67 -10.94
CA GLY A 431 15.87 -14.65 -12.31
C GLY A 431 16.08 -15.96 -13.07
N ARG A 432 15.69 -15.93 -14.34
CA ARG A 432 15.71 -17.08 -15.26
C ARG A 432 17.00 -17.08 -16.08
N ASP A 433 17.63 -18.24 -16.24
CA ASP A 433 18.81 -18.39 -17.09
C ASP A 433 18.52 -19.32 -18.28
N LYS A 434 18.32 -18.73 -19.45
CA LYS A 434 18.06 -19.44 -20.72
C LYS A 434 19.25 -20.25 -21.24
N LYS A 435 20.46 -20.04 -20.70
CA LYS A 435 21.66 -20.81 -21.08
C LYS A 435 21.69 -22.19 -20.44
N ILE A 436 20.79 -22.49 -19.50
CA ILE A 436 20.54 -23.83 -18.99
C ILE A 436 19.23 -24.30 -19.61
N VAL A 437 19.35 -25.19 -20.60
CA VAL A 437 18.21 -25.70 -21.35
C VAL A 437 17.69 -26.95 -20.66
N VAL A 438 16.41 -26.94 -20.27
CA VAL A 438 15.76 -28.10 -19.65
C VAL A 438 14.56 -28.48 -20.51
N LYS A 439 14.45 -29.75 -20.83
CA LYS A 439 13.35 -30.32 -21.63
C LYS A 439 12.78 -31.53 -20.92
N ARG A 440 11.46 -31.59 -20.74
CA ARG A 440 10.74 -32.73 -20.17
C ARG A 440 9.83 -33.32 -21.22
N GLU A 441 9.96 -34.61 -21.48
CA GLU A 441 9.18 -35.34 -22.47
C GLU A 441 8.61 -36.62 -21.85
N LYS A 442 7.34 -36.89 -22.13
CA LYS A 442 6.72 -38.17 -21.83
C LYS A 442 7.15 -39.16 -22.92
N THR A 443 7.81 -40.23 -22.54
CA THR A 443 8.40 -41.16 -23.53
C THR A 443 7.45 -42.27 -23.90
N GLN A 444 6.75 -42.89 -22.96
CA GLN A 444 5.78 -43.96 -23.24
C GLN A 444 4.78 -44.13 -22.08
N ASP A 445 3.54 -44.47 -22.42
CA ASP A 445 2.51 -44.97 -21.51
C ASP A 445 2.26 -46.44 -21.81
N PHE A 446 2.45 -47.30 -20.83
CA PHE A 446 2.05 -48.69 -20.91
C PHE A 446 0.91 -48.95 -19.93
N SER A 447 -0.27 -49.30 -20.44
CA SER A 447 -1.33 -49.89 -19.63
C SER A 447 -1.35 -51.40 -19.86
N SER A 448 -0.99 -52.18 -18.85
CA SER A 448 -1.08 -53.62 -18.93
C SER A 448 -2.29 -54.14 -18.14
N ARG A 449 -3.23 -54.72 -18.89
CA ARG A 449 -4.38 -55.43 -18.35
C ARG A 449 -4.15 -56.94 -18.47
N LYS A 450 -3.66 -57.58 -17.41
CA LYS A 450 -3.59 -59.06 -17.40
C LYS A 450 -5.02 -59.60 -17.25
N GLY A 451 -5.47 -60.42 -18.16
CA GLY A 451 -6.88 -60.84 -18.32
C GLY A 451 -7.58 -61.45 -17.08
N LEU A 452 -6.81 -62.02 -16.14
CA LEU A 452 -7.29 -62.64 -14.89
C LEU A 452 -6.99 -61.79 -13.63
N SER A 453 -6.41 -60.60 -13.77
CA SER A 453 -6.08 -59.74 -12.62
C SER A 453 -7.26 -58.83 -12.27
N SER A 454 -7.54 -58.69 -10.96
CA SER A 454 -8.48 -57.71 -10.42
C SER A 454 -7.94 -56.29 -10.40
N ALA A 455 -6.67 -56.08 -10.75
CA ALA A 455 -5.98 -54.81 -10.74
C ALA A 455 -5.50 -54.42 -12.14
N VAL A 456 -5.50 -53.08 -12.40
CA VAL A 456 -4.92 -52.44 -13.56
C VAL A 456 -3.56 -51.84 -13.15
N ARG A 457 -2.57 -51.86 -14.03
CA ARG A 457 -1.29 -51.22 -13.85
C ARG A 457 -1.04 -50.28 -15.03
N ASP A 458 -0.88 -49.00 -14.73
CA ASP A 458 -0.55 -47.96 -15.69
C ASP A 458 0.85 -47.43 -15.37
N SER A 459 1.78 -47.61 -16.34
CA SER A 459 3.17 -47.16 -16.18
C SER A 459 3.41 -45.89 -16.98
N TYR A 460 4.03 -44.94 -16.36
CA TYR A 460 4.36 -43.61 -16.90
C TYR A 460 5.88 -43.43 -16.93
N SER A 461 6.42 -43.05 -18.08
CA SER A 461 7.86 -42.83 -18.26
C SER A 461 8.12 -41.43 -18.81
N TYR A 462 9.05 -40.73 -18.17
CA TYR A 462 9.47 -39.39 -18.54
C TYR A 462 10.96 -39.32 -18.72
N LYS A 463 11.39 -38.55 -19.73
CA LYS A 463 12.79 -38.21 -19.98
C LYS A 463 12.97 -36.73 -19.77
N ILE A 464 13.95 -36.34 -18.95
CA ILE A 464 14.36 -34.96 -18.77
C ILE A 464 15.76 -34.81 -19.33
N THR A 465 15.90 -33.93 -20.32
CA THR A 465 17.21 -33.58 -20.91
C THR A 465 17.62 -32.22 -20.36
N VAL A 466 18.81 -32.17 -19.75
CA VAL A 466 19.39 -30.93 -19.22
C VAL A 466 20.68 -30.63 -19.95
N ARG A 467 20.87 -29.41 -20.44
CA ARG A 467 22.10 -29.01 -21.14
C ARG A 467 22.60 -27.67 -20.60
N ASN A 468 23.87 -27.64 -20.20
CA ASN A 468 24.59 -26.42 -19.86
C ASN A 468 25.22 -25.83 -21.13
N THR A 469 24.75 -24.66 -21.60
CA THR A 469 25.33 -23.94 -22.74
C THR A 469 26.25 -22.80 -22.32
N LYS A 470 26.52 -22.63 -21.02
CA LYS A 470 27.47 -21.65 -20.49
C LYS A 470 28.92 -22.12 -20.69
N ALA A 471 29.86 -21.16 -20.63
CA ALA A 471 31.30 -21.42 -20.66
C ALA A 471 31.85 -21.86 -19.28
N GLU A 472 31.04 -21.86 -18.23
CA GLU A 472 31.40 -22.23 -16.85
C GLU A 472 30.61 -23.45 -16.38
N PRO A 473 31.14 -24.22 -15.42
CA PRO A 473 30.39 -25.32 -14.81
C PRO A 473 29.25 -24.76 -13.94
N VAL A 474 28.13 -25.49 -13.88
CA VAL A 474 26.95 -25.11 -13.10
C VAL A 474 26.53 -26.26 -12.18
N ASN A 475 26.07 -25.88 -10.98
CA ASN A 475 25.38 -26.78 -10.06
C ASN A 475 23.87 -26.54 -10.20
N LEU A 476 23.14 -27.57 -10.67
CA LEU A 476 21.71 -27.54 -10.89
C LEU A 476 21.02 -28.54 -9.97
N THR A 477 20.05 -28.08 -9.21
CA THR A 477 19.09 -28.95 -8.50
C THR A 477 17.82 -29.03 -9.33
N LEU A 478 17.51 -30.22 -9.82
CA LEU A 478 16.34 -30.51 -10.64
C LEU A 478 15.27 -31.16 -9.77
N PHE A 479 14.03 -30.70 -9.90
CA PHE A 479 12.87 -31.24 -9.20
C PHE A 479 11.84 -31.77 -10.19
N ASP A 480 11.28 -32.93 -9.89
CA ASP A 480 10.07 -33.47 -10.51
C ASP A 480 9.24 -34.17 -9.44
N GLN A 481 8.14 -34.79 -9.79
CA GLN A 481 7.22 -35.37 -8.82
C GLN A 481 6.47 -36.56 -9.43
N ILE A 482 6.37 -37.63 -8.64
CA ILE A 482 5.42 -38.73 -8.85
C ILE A 482 4.20 -38.52 -7.97
N PRO A 483 3.02 -39.03 -8.35
CA PRO A 483 1.83 -38.97 -7.50
C PRO A 483 2.03 -39.78 -6.21
N ILE A 484 1.33 -39.36 -5.16
CA ILE A 484 1.15 -40.14 -3.93
C ILE A 484 -0.32 -40.47 -3.77
N SER A 485 -0.64 -41.56 -3.11
CA SER A 485 -2.03 -41.97 -2.88
C SER A 485 -2.42 -41.84 -1.41
N THR A 486 -3.63 -41.33 -1.18
CA THR A 486 -4.33 -41.36 0.12
C THR A 486 -5.29 -42.54 0.24
N ASP A 487 -5.52 -43.29 -0.85
CA ASP A 487 -6.37 -44.48 -0.88
C ASP A 487 -5.52 -45.74 -0.84
N SER A 488 -5.69 -46.59 0.16
CA SER A 488 -4.91 -47.83 0.34
C SER A 488 -5.04 -48.84 -0.81
N ARG A 489 -6.04 -48.67 -1.68
CA ARG A 489 -6.26 -49.50 -2.87
C ARG A 489 -5.43 -49.07 -4.08
N ILE A 490 -4.79 -47.88 -4.00
CA ILE A 490 -3.93 -47.35 -5.06
C ILE A 490 -2.50 -47.42 -4.58
N GLU A 491 -1.70 -48.15 -5.28
CA GLU A 491 -0.26 -48.32 -5.02
C GLU A 491 0.56 -47.61 -6.08
N VAL A 492 1.51 -46.73 -5.67
CA VAL A 492 2.42 -46.02 -6.57
C VAL A 492 3.83 -46.49 -6.31
N GLU A 493 4.43 -47.14 -7.32
CA GLU A 493 5.77 -47.71 -7.28
C GLU A 493 6.69 -46.95 -8.20
N LEU A 494 7.85 -46.51 -7.70
CA LEU A 494 8.90 -45.88 -8.50
C LEU A 494 9.82 -46.96 -9.06
N ASP A 495 9.73 -47.20 -10.37
CA ASP A 495 10.45 -48.26 -11.05
C ASP A 495 11.91 -47.86 -11.43
N GLU A 496 12.07 -46.59 -11.83
CA GLU A 496 13.37 -46.03 -12.28
C GLU A 496 13.43 -44.55 -11.91
N SER A 497 14.60 -44.06 -11.47
CA SER A 497 14.73 -42.67 -11.02
C SER A 497 15.99 -41.96 -11.51
N SER A 498 16.88 -42.62 -12.28
CA SER A 498 18.22 -42.08 -12.66
C SER A 498 18.97 -41.45 -11.47
N GLY A 499 18.86 -42.05 -10.28
CA GLY A 499 19.55 -41.59 -9.08
C GLY A 499 18.92 -40.44 -8.33
N ALA A 500 17.61 -40.17 -8.53
CA ALA A 500 16.90 -39.17 -7.76
C ALA A 500 16.71 -39.60 -6.29
N GLU A 501 16.83 -38.65 -5.40
CA GLU A 501 16.33 -38.77 -4.03
C GLU A 501 14.81 -38.61 -4.04
N ARG A 502 14.08 -39.56 -3.44
CA ARG A 502 12.62 -39.51 -3.32
C ARG A 502 12.22 -39.07 -1.92
N ASN A 503 11.40 -38.05 -1.84
CA ASN A 503 10.64 -37.72 -0.62
C ASN A 503 9.31 -38.53 -0.65
N ALA A 504 9.14 -39.43 0.32
CA ALA A 504 7.97 -40.34 0.36
C ALA A 504 6.65 -39.61 0.67
N GLU A 505 6.69 -38.54 1.45
CA GLU A 505 5.49 -37.79 1.88
C GLU A 505 4.93 -36.89 0.76
N THR A 506 5.79 -36.37 -0.10
CA THR A 506 5.40 -35.43 -1.16
C THR A 506 5.46 -36.03 -2.56
N GLY A 507 6.11 -37.17 -2.73
CA GLY A 507 6.39 -37.78 -4.04
C GLY A 507 7.46 -37.04 -4.85
N ARG A 508 8.12 -36.03 -4.27
CA ARG A 508 9.13 -35.21 -4.94
C ARG A 508 10.39 -36.04 -5.24
N LEU A 509 10.88 -35.89 -6.46
CA LEU A 509 12.16 -36.42 -6.94
C LEU A 509 13.15 -35.27 -7.04
N THR A 510 14.36 -35.45 -6.53
CA THR A 510 15.42 -34.43 -6.52
C THR A 510 16.70 -35.00 -7.11
N TRP A 511 17.26 -34.32 -8.12
CA TRP A 511 18.59 -34.63 -8.70
C TRP A 511 19.51 -33.45 -8.45
N ASN A 512 20.69 -33.69 -7.89
CA ASN A 512 21.77 -32.72 -7.75
C ASN A 512 22.80 -32.97 -8.84
N LEU A 513 22.89 -32.07 -9.80
CA LEU A 513 23.70 -32.24 -11.01
C LEU A 513 24.82 -31.19 -11.02
N ALA A 514 26.07 -31.68 -11.20
CA ALA A 514 27.19 -30.83 -11.58
C ALA A 514 27.41 -31.00 -13.09
N LEU A 515 27.20 -29.93 -13.86
CA LEU A 515 27.30 -29.95 -15.33
C LEU A 515 28.49 -29.13 -15.78
N LYS A 516 29.39 -29.74 -16.56
CA LYS A 516 30.52 -29.07 -17.21
C LYS A 516 30.02 -28.14 -18.33
N PRO A 517 30.85 -27.18 -18.79
CA PRO A 517 30.54 -26.37 -19.97
C PRO A 517 30.19 -27.27 -21.18
N GLY A 518 29.06 -26.99 -21.83
CA GLY A 518 28.57 -27.74 -23.00
C GLY A 518 27.98 -29.12 -22.70
N GLU A 519 28.02 -29.60 -21.45
CA GLU A 519 27.52 -30.92 -21.07
C GLU A 519 26.00 -31.03 -21.22
N SER A 520 25.56 -32.17 -21.77
CA SER A 520 24.14 -32.55 -21.80
C SER A 520 23.97 -33.86 -21.01
N ARG A 521 22.92 -33.94 -20.19
CA ARG A 521 22.58 -35.10 -19.38
C ARG A 521 21.13 -35.47 -19.53
N ASP A 522 20.86 -36.75 -19.77
CA ASP A 522 19.52 -37.32 -19.84
C ASP A 522 19.21 -38.04 -18.51
N LEU A 523 18.05 -37.76 -17.96
CA LEU A 523 17.53 -38.40 -16.77
C LEU A 523 16.18 -39.05 -17.13
N VAL A 524 16.02 -40.30 -16.75
CA VAL A 524 14.78 -41.05 -16.97
C VAL A 524 14.19 -41.42 -15.60
N PHE A 525 12.91 -41.17 -15.44
CA PHE A 525 12.18 -41.75 -14.31
C PHE A 525 10.89 -42.40 -14.80
N ARG A 526 10.55 -43.52 -14.15
CA ARG A 526 9.38 -44.31 -14.45
C ARG A 526 8.67 -44.67 -13.14
N TYR A 527 7.36 -44.61 -13.15
CA TYR A 527 6.56 -45.10 -12.06
C TYR A 527 5.33 -45.85 -12.57
N THR A 528 4.87 -46.80 -11.76
CA THR A 528 3.69 -47.61 -12.03
C THR A 528 2.61 -47.30 -10.97
N VAL A 529 1.39 -47.07 -11.45
CA VAL A 529 0.20 -46.91 -10.58
C VAL A 529 -0.67 -48.14 -10.73
N LYS A 530 -0.89 -48.85 -9.62
CA LYS A 530 -1.72 -50.07 -9.55
C LYS A 530 -3.00 -49.73 -8.81
N TYR A 531 -4.15 -50.10 -9.41
CA TYR A 531 -5.47 -49.77 -8.86
C TYR A 531 -6.52 -50.78 -9.29
N PRO A 532 -7.72 -50.89 -8.60
CA PRO A 532 -8.76 -51.83 -8.91
C PRO A 532 -9.38 -51.63 -10.31
N LYS A 533 -9.67 -52.73 -11.00
CA LYS A 533 -10.35 -52.70 -12.30
C LYS A 533 -11.72 -52.02 -12.20
N GLY A 534 -12.07 -51.22 -13.21
CA GLY A 534 -13.36 -50.50 -13.27
C GLY A 534 -13.38 -49.13 -12.56
N LYS A 535 -12.25 -48.70 -12.00
CA LYS A 535 -12.07 -47.35 -11.46
C LYS A 535 -11.26 -46.51 -12.44
N GLN A 536 -11.44 -45.18 -12.41
CA GLN A 536 -10.63 -44.21 -13.14
C GLN A 536 -9.76 -43.42 -12.16
N LEU A 537 -8.51 -43.23 -12.51
CA LEU A 537 -7.60 -42.39 -11.74
C LEU A 537 -7.82 -40.90 -12.08
N VAL A 538 -7.71 -40.09 -11.08
CA VAL A 538 -7.67 -38.63 -11.21
C VAL A 538 -6.26 -38.18 -10.83
N ASN A 539 -5.65 -37.24 -11.59
CA ASN A 539 -4.32 -36.66 -11.31
C ASN A 539 -3.16 -37.69 -11.29
N ALA A 540 -3.21 -38.74 -12.09
CA ALA A 540 -2.15 -39.75 -12.15
C ALA A 540 -0.95 -39.33 -13.03
N GLN A 541 -1.01 -38.18 -13.75
CA GLN A 541 0.00 -37.70 -14.70
C GLN A 541 0.74 -36.48 -14.22
#